data_841fb6493ac5dcb63344351b4be8b311
#
_entry.id   841fb6493ac5dcb63344351b4be8b311
#
_cell.length_a   1.000
_cell.length_b   1.000
_cell.length_c   1.000
_cell.angle_alpha   90.00
_cell.angle_beta   90.00
_cell.angle_gamma   90.00
#
_symmetry.space_group_name_H-M   'P 1'
#
loop_
_entity.id
_entity.type
_entity.pdbx_description
1 polymer ?
#
loop_
_entity_poly.entity_id
_entity_poly.type
_entity_poly.pdbx_seq_one_letter_code
_entity_poly.pdbx_strand_id
1 'polypeptide(L)'
;MSVFKVFNWDEKVRTSLKKIKVGDIFCFAIKGKGYGAGRIMVPNSLGHIAEIFDQILISPVVDSVFFSRLGDPVILDSYSLFDRKTEGDWRVGAHQENYQPSTEEDVRFVYGVADNVKLVDIFDNETAFTGGEGAYPSYSPMGDKDVKDLLRGID
;
A
#
# COMPACT_ATOMS: atom_id res chain seq x y z
N MET A 1 -12.54 -12.78 -14.55
CA MET A 1 -12.08 -13.63 -13.45
C MET A 1 -10.62 -13.31 -13.15
N SER A 2 -10.30 -13.05 -11.88
CA SER A 2 -8.92 -12.79 -11.48
C SER A 2 -8.18 -14.11 -11.28
N VAL A 3 -6.95 -14.16 -11.74
CA VAL A 3 -6.06 -15.29 -11.53
C VAL A 3 -5.04 -14.89 -10.47
N PHE A 4 -4.91 -15.74 -9.46
CA PHE A 4 -3.97 -15.53 -8.37
C PHE A 4 -2.78 -16.44 -8.53
N LYS A 5 -1.59 -15.87 -8.38
CA LYS A 5 -0.37 -16.64 -8.21
C LYS A 5 0.09 -16.44 -6.77
N VAL A 6 0.09 -17.51 -5.98
CA VAL A 6 0.48 -17.45 -4.58
C VAL A 6 1.95 -17.83 -4.44
N PHE A 7 2.69 -17.04 -3.66
CA PHE A 7 4.10 -17.30 -3.36
C PHE A 7 4.25 -17.74 -1.91
N ASN A 8 5.15 -18.68 -1.67
CA ASN A 8 5.52 -19.01 -0.31
C ASN A 8 6.22 -17.83 0.35
N TRP A 9 6.13 -17.74 1.68
CA TRP A 9 6.73 -16.64 2.42
C TRP A 9 8.22 -16.45 2.09
N ASP A 10 8.93 -17.56 1.93
CA ASP A 10 10.37 -17.53 1.66
C ASP A 10 10.73 -17.42 0.19
N GLU A 11 9.76 -17.36 -0.68
CA GLU A 11 10.02 -17.34 -2.13
C GLU A 11 10.50 -15.97 -2.62
N LYS A 12 9.90 -14.90 -2.11
CA LYS A 12 10.22 -13.53 -2.49
C LYS A 12 10.58 -12.69 -1.27
N VAL A 13 11.67 -13.05 -0.61
CA VAL A 13 12.14 -12.33 0.58
C VAL A 13 12.44 -10.87 0.25
N ARG A 14 12.99 -10.63 -0.93
CA ARG A 14 13.28 -9.29 -1.45
C ARG A 14 12.72 -9.14 -2.85
N THR A 15 12.11 -7.97 -3.12
CA THR A 15 11.65 -7.62 -4.46
C THR A 15 12.20 -6.24 -4.80
N SER A 16 12.96 -6.16 -5.89
CA SER A 16 13.51 -4.88 -6.32
C SER A 16 12.37 -3.94 -6.72
N LEU A 17 12.59 -2.64 -6.53
CA LEU A 17 11.57 -1.62 -6.72
C LEU A 17 10.87 -1.72 -8.07
N LYS A 18 11.65 -1.90 -9.14
CA LYS A 18 11.11 -1.97 -10.52
C LYS A 18 10.36 -3.27 -10.82
N LYS A 19 10.45 -4.27 -9.95
CA LYS A 19 9.75 -5.56 -10.14
C LYS A 19 8.43 -5.64 -9.39
N ILE A 20 8.14 -4.63 -8.58
CA ILE A 20 6.84 -4.54 -7.89
C ILE A 20 5.80 -4.16 -8.93
N LYS A 21 4.70 -4.90 -8.99
CA LYS A 21 3.68 -4.76 -10.04
C LYS A 21 2.33 -4.39 -9.47
N VAL A 22 1.53 -3.71 -10.29
CA VAL A 22 0.11 -3.49 -10.00
C VAL A 22 -0.55 -4.86 -9.81
N GLY A 23 -1.27 -5.02 -8.71
CA GLY A 23 -1.92 -6.29 -8.38
C GLY A 23 -1.07 -7.19 -7.48
N ASP A 24 0.17 -6.82 -7.18
CA ASP A 24 0.95 -7.57 -6.20
C ASP A 24 0.29 -7.47 -4.82
N ILE A 25 0.16 -8.61 -4.17
CA ILE A 25 -0.36 -8.71 -2.81
C ILE A 25 0.85 -8.90 -1.89
N PHE A 26 0.98 -8.03 -0.92
CA PHE A 26 2.10 -8.09 0.02
C PHE A 26 1.61 -8.46 1.41
N CYS A 27 2.52 -9.05 2.18
CA CYS A 27 2.32 -9.34 3.59
C CYS A 27 3.49 -8.79 4.38
N PHE A 28 3.25 -8.45 5.63
CA PHE A 28 4.30 -7.99 6.52
C PHE A 28 4.08 -8.55 7.93
N ALA A 29 5.17 -8.94 8.56
CA ALA A 29 5.12 -9.52 9.89
C ALA A 29 4.85 -8.44 10.94
N ILE A 30 3.91 -8.73 11.85
CA ILE A 30 3.61 -7.87 13.00
C ILE A 30 3.96 -8.65 14.25
N LYS A 31 5.04 -8.27 14.90
CA LYS A 31 5.58 -8.99 16.04
C LYS A 31 4.51 -9.18 17.13
N GLY A 32 4.34 -10.43 17.55
CA GLY A 32 3.40 -10.79 18.61
C GLY A 32 1.93 -10.76 18.20
N LYS A 33 1.62 -10.55 16.93
CA LYS A 33 0.22 -10.39 16.50
C LYS A 33 -0.15 -11.20 15.27
N GLY A 34 0.77 -11.38 14.34
CA GLY A 34 0.53 -12.10 13.08
C GLY A 34 1.07 -11.34 11.89
N TYR A 35 0.24 -11.19 10.86
CA TYR A 35 0.65 -10.56 9.61
C TYR A 35 -0.41 -9.59 9.12
N GLY A 36 0.04 -8.44 8.61
CA GLY A 36 -0.81 -7.56 7.84
C GLY A 36 -0.66 -7.86 6.36
N ALA A 37 -1.57 -7.36 5.55
CA ALA A 37 -1.54 -7.55 4.11
C ALA A 37 -2.15 -6.36 3.39
N GLY A 38 -1.85 -6.26 2.09
CA GLY A 38 -2.40 -5.23 1.24
C GLY A 38 -2.13 -5.52 -0.22
N ARG A 39 -2.50 -4.58 -1.07
CA ARG A 39 -2.37 -4.76 -2.53
C ARG A 39 -1.81 -3.49 -3.15
N ILE A 40 -0.84 -3.67 -4.05
CA ILE A 40 -0.25 -2.57 -4.81
C ILE A 40 -1.26 -2.11 -5.87
N MET A 41 -1.58 -0.82 -5.85
CA MET A 41 -2.54 -0.22 -6.78
C MET A 41 -1.85 0.38 -8.00
N VAL A 42 -0.84 1.23 -7.77
CA VAL A 42 -0.18 1.93 -8.87
C VAL A 42 1.18 2.46 -8.38
N PRO A 43 2.22 2.47 -9.25
CA PRO A 43 3.48 3.12 -8.89
C PRO A 43 3.32 4.64 -8.91
N ASN A 44 4.10 5.34 -8.10
CA ASN A 44 4.19 6.80 -8.16
C ASN A 44 5.63 7.24 -7.87
N SER A 45 5.87 8.56 -7.86
CA SER A 45 7.22 9.08 -7.67
C SER A 45 7.80 8.84 -6.28
N LEU A 46 6.98 8.56 -5.28
CA LEU A 46 7.44 8.31 -3.91
C LEU A 46 7.58 6.82 -3.58
N GLY A 47 7.03 5.95 -4.42
CA GLY A 47 7.02 4.51 -4.19
C GLY A 47 5.83 3.89 -4.89
N HIS A 48 4.88 3.35 -4.10
CA HIS A 48 3.66 2.76 -4.65
C HIS A 48 2.46 3.15 -3.81
N ILE A 49 1.37 3.50 -4.47
CA ILE A 49 0.09 3.65 -3.81
C ILE A 49 -0.49 2.25 -3.61
N ALA A 50 -0.94 1.97 -2.41
CA ALA A 50 -1.43 0.65 -2.03
C ALA A 50 -2.61 0.77 -1.08
N GLU A 51 -3.46 -0.26 -1.08
CA GLU A 51 -4.47 -0.39 -0.05
C GLU A 51 -4.00 -1.38 1.00
N ILE A 52 -4.33 -1.09 2.25
CA ILE A 52 -4.03 -1.96 3.39
C ILE A 52 -5.33 -2.65 3.76
N PHE A 53 -5.30 -3.96 3.97
CA PHE A 53 -6.49 -4.72 4.32
C PHE A 53 -6.80 -4.60 5.82
N ASP A 54 -8.07 -4.52 6.14
CA ASP A 54 -8.59 -4.38 7.50
C ASP A 54 -8.68 -5.75 8.18
N GLN A 55 -7.53 -6.41 8.34
CA GLN A 55 -7.47 -7.73 8.95
C GLN A 55 -6.04 -8.11 9.33
N ILE A 56 -5.92 -8.80 10.46
CA ILE A 56 -4.66 -9.43 10.88
C ILE A 56 -4.75 -10.92 10.55
N LEU A 57 -3.77 -11.42 9.83
CA LEU A 57 -3.71 -12.81 9.41
C LEU A 57 -2.86 -13.63 10.38
N ILE A 58 -3.21 -14.89 10.56
CA ILE A 58 -2.42 -15.81 11.40
C ILE A 58 -1.23 -16.39 10.63
N SER A 59 -1.27 -16.37 9.30
CA SER A 59 -0.17 -16.83 8.45
C SER A 59 -0.01 -15.88 7.26
N PRO A 60 1.19 -15.78 6.65
CA PRO A 60 1.44 -14.84 5.56
C PRO A 60 1.01 -15.41 4.20
N VAL A 61 -0.22 -15.90 4.12
CA VAL A 61 -0.74 -16.48 2.88
C VAL A 61 -2.03 -15.75 2.50
N VAL A 62 -2.06 -15.21 1.30
CA VAL A 62 -3.24 -14.57 0.72
C VAL A 62 -3.51 -15.24 -0.62
N ASP A 63 -4.52 -16.10 -0.65
CA ASP A 63 -4.90 -16.84 -1.86
C ASP A 63 -6.19 -16.29 -2.49
N SER A 64 -6.76 -15.25 -1.91
CA SER A 64 -7.94 -14.57 -2.45
C SER A 64 -8.05 -13.19 -1.81
N VAL A 65 -8.83 -12.30 -2.40
CA VAL A 65 -9.04 -10.96 -1.85
C VAL A 65 -10.51 -10.79 -1.47
N PHE A 66 -10.82 -11.16 -0.24
CA PHE A 66 -12.14 -10.95 0.37
C PHE A 66 -12.09 -9.93 1.51
N PHE A 67 -11.00 -9.18 1.60
CA PHE A 67 -10.78 -8.26 2.71
C PHE A 67 -11.28 -6.87 2.36
N SER A 68 -11.80 -6.17 3.34
CA SER A 68 -12.12 -4.76 3.21
C SER A 68 -10.84 -3.94 3.33
N ARG A 69 -10.86 -2.77 2.71
CA ARG A 69 -9.75 -1.82 2.83
C ARG A 69 -9.81 -1.13 4.19
N LEU A 70 -8.66 -0.97 4.83
CA LEU A 70 -8.52 -0.19 6.04
C LEU A 70 -8.28 1.28 5.67
N GLY A 71 -9.30 2.12 5.82
CA GLY A 71 -9.16 3.54 5.54
C GLY A 71 -8.85 3.86 4.08
N ASP A 72 -8.18 4.98 3.87
CA ASP A 72 -7.77 5.42 2.54
C ASP A 72 -6.53 4.69 2.08
N PRO A 73 -6.31 4.56 0.76
CA PRO A 73 -5.03 4.08 0.24
C PRO A 73 -3.87 4.93 0.78
N VAL A 74 -2.72 4.32 0.86
CA VAL A 74 -1.50 4.94 1.39
C VAL A 74 -0.41 4.92 0.32
N ILE A 75 0.61 5.75 0.52
CA ILE A 75 1.83 5.70 -0.30
C ILE A 75 2.86 4.91 0.51
N LEU A 76 3.40 3.84 -0.06
CA LEU A 76 4.40 3.03 0.61
C LEU A 76 5.81 3.46 0.18
N ASP A 77 6.72 3.53 1.14
CA ASP A 77 8.15 3.63 0.87
C ASP A 77 8.66 2.25 0.45
N SER A 78 8.31 1.87 -0.76
CA SER A 78 8.55 0.52 -1.28
C SER A 78 10.03 0.19 -1.36
N TYR A 79 10.88 1.17 -1.60
CA TYR A 79 12.32 0.98 -1.67
C TYR A 79 12.87 0.46 -0.34
N SER A 80 12.49 1.09 0.77
CA SER A 80 12.93 0.68 2.11
C SER A 80 12.27 -0.64 2.54
N LEU A 81 10.99 -0.83 2.21
CA LEU A 81 10.21 -1.97 2.68
C LEU A 81 10.53 -3.27 1.92
N PHE A 82 10.58 -3.22 0.59
CA PHE A 82 10.68 -4.42 -0.24
C PHE A 82 12.08 -4.63 -0.83
N ASP A 83 12.74 -3.56 -1.21
CA ASP A 83 14.04 -3.63 -1.93
C ASP A 83 15.21 -3.65 -0.95
N ARG A 84 15.42 -2.59 -0.20
CA ARG A 84 16.52 -2.47 0.75
C ARG A 84 16.28 -3.24 2.03
N LYS A 85 15.04 -3.52 2.36
CA LYS A 85 14.68 -4.28 3.58
C LYS A 85 15.22 -3.63 4.85
N THR A 86 15.15 -2.30 4.92
CA THR A 86 15.67 -1.55 6.07
C THR A 86 14.67 -1.45 7.21
N GLU A 87 13.38 -1.72 6.94
CA GLU A 87 12.32 -1.61 7.92
C GLU A 87 11.37 -2.80 7.82
N GLY A 88 11.14 -3.46 8.94
CA GLY A 88 10.17 -4.54 9.03
C GLY A 88 10.51 -5.74 8.15
N ASP A 89 9.53 -6.63 7.99
CA ASP A 89 9.67 -7.78 7.11
C ASP A 89 8.48 -7.81 6.15
N TRP A 90 8.64 -7.13 5.04
CA TRP A 90 7.63 -6.97 4.00
C TRP A 90 8.01 -7.81 2.79
N ARG A 91 7.08 -8.62 2.32
CA ARG A 91 7.32 -9.51 1.18
C ARG A 91 6.11 -9.55 0.26
N VAL A 92 6.35 -9.74 -1.04
CA VAL A 92 5.26 -10.01 -1.98
C VAL A 92 4.85 -11.46 -1.78
N GLY A 93 3.58 -11.67 -1.43
CA GLY A 93 3.04 -13.00 -1.11
C GLY A 93 2.13 -13.57 -2.17
N ALA A 94 1.67 -12.76 -3.11
CA ALA A 94 0.81 -13.22 -4.20
C ALA A 94 0.77 -12.16 -5.30
N HIS A 95 0.22 -12.53 -6.44
CA HIS A 95 -0.01 -11.59 -7.54
C HIS A 95 -1.39 -11.86 -8.13
N GLN A 96 -2.19 -10.82 -8.25
CA GLN A 96 -3.51 -10.88 -8.87
C GLN A 96 -3.42 -10.32 -10.27
N GLU A 97 -3.49 -11.18 -11.27
CA GLU A 97 -3.48 -10.76 -12.66
C GLU A 97 -4.77 -10.01 -13.00
N ASN A 98 -4.67 -9.09 -13.95
CA ASN A 98 -5.80 -8.30 -14.46
C ASN A 98 -6.43 -7.36 -13.42
N TYR A 99 -5.79 -7.18 -12.27
CA TYR A 99 -6.23 -6.16 -11.32
C TYR A 99 -5.91 -4.78 -11.87
N GLN A 100 -6.86 -3.87 -11.76
CA GLN A 100 -6.69 -2.46 -12.10
C GLN A 100 -7.35 -1.63 -11.01
N PRO A 101 -6.71 -0.55 -10.53
CA PRO A 101 -7.38 0.32 -9.58
C PRO A 101 -8.55 1.03 -10.25
N SER A 102 -9.61 1.30 -9.47
CA SER A 102 -10.78 2.00 -9.98
C SER A 102 -10.43 3.44 -10.34
N THR A 103 -10.83 3.90 -11.51
CA THR A 103 -10.69 5.31 -11.91
C THR A 103 -11.81 6.19 -11.38
N GLU A 104 -12.86 5.57 -10.84
CA GLU A 104 -14.02 6.29 -10.29
C GLU A 104 -13.82 6.66 -8.82
N GLU A 105 -12.85 6.05 -8.16
CA GLU A 105 -12.58 6.29 -6.75
C GLU A 105 -11.78 7.58 -6.58
N ASP A 106 -12.19 8.40 -5.62
CA ASP A 106 -11.50 9.66 -5.33
C ASP A 106 -10.32 9.40 -4.39
N VAL A 107 -9.20 8.97 -4.97
CA VAL A 107 -7.97 8.71 -4.21
C VAL A 107 -6.98 9.81 -4.55
N ARG A 108 -6.78 10.73 -3.61
CA ARG A 108 -5.87 11.87 -3.79
C ARG A 108 -5.11 12.15 -2.50
N PHE A 109 -3.99 12.82 -2.66
CA PHE A 109 -3.11 13.20 -1.55
C PHE A 109 -2.82 14.68 -1.63
N VAL A 110 -2.61 15.30 -0.48
CA VAL A 110 -2.39 16.75 -0.41
C VAL A 110 -0.93 17.04 -0.07
N TYR A 111 -0.35 18.05 -0.74
CA TYR A 111 0.97 18.56 -0.38
C TYR A 111 1.05 20.06 -0.65
N GLY A 112 2.09 20.69 -0.12
CA GLY A 112 2.32 22.11 -0.28
C GLY A 112 2.02 22.90 0.97
N VAL A 113 2.29 24.19 0.90
CA VAL A 113 2.14 25.09 2.05
C VAL A 113 1.44 26.37 1.63
N ALA A 114 0.71 26.97 2.57
CA ALA A 114 0.05 28.28 2.40
C ALA A 114 -0.85 28.30 1.16
N ASP A 115 -0.55 29.18 0.19
CA ASP A 115 -1.37 29.38 -1.00
C ASP A 115 -1.05 28.39 -2.13
N ASN A 116 -0.06 27.50 -1.92
CA ASN A 116 0.39 26.55 -2.93
C ASN A 116 0.07 25.11 -2.54
N VAL A 117 -1.12 24.86 -2.06
CA VAL A 117 -1.58 23.52 -1.72
C VAL A 117 -2.14 22.85 -2.97
N LYS A 118 -1.74 21.60 -3.20
CA LYS A 118 -2.15 20.84 -4.37
C LYS A 118 -2.64 19.46 -3.99
N LEU A 119 -3.49 18.89 -4.81
CA LEU A 119 -3.91 17.50 -4.73
C LEU A 119 -3.24 16.72 -5.85
N VAL A 120 -2.78 15.52 -5.52
CA VAL A 120 -2.18 14.58 -6.46
C VAL A 120 -3.03 13.32 -6.47
N ASP A 121 -3.49 12.89 -7.64
CA ASP A 121 -4.26 11.66 -7.76
C ASP A 121 -3.35 10.44 -7.97
N ILE A 122 -3.96 9.26 -8.13
CA ILE A 122 -3.21 8.01 -8.29
C ILE A 122 -2.42 7.94 -9.60
N PHE A 123 -2.66 8.85 -10.53
CA PHE A 123 -1.97 8.91 -11.83
C PHE A 123 -0.98 10.08 -11.89
N ASP A 124 -0.61 10.65 -10.74
CA ASP A 124 0.29 11.82 -10.61
C ASP A 124 -0.27 13.11 -11.26
N ASN A 125 -1.57 13.19 -11.46
CA ASN A 125 -2.19 14.43 -11.92
C ASN A 125 -2.35 15.39 -10.75
N GLU A 126 -1.86 16.61 -10.92
CA GLU A 126 -1.93 17.64 -9.88
C GLU A 126 -3.02 18.66 -10.17
N THR A 127 -3.74 19.07 -9.13
CA THR A 127 -4.73 20.15 -9.20
C THR A 127 -4.55 21.04 -7.98
N ALA A 128 -4.86 22.34 -8.16
CA ALA A 128 -4.85 23.26 -7.03
C ALA A 128 -5.96 22.88 -6.05
N PHE A 129 -5.69 23.03 -4.76
CA PHE A 129 -6.64 22.67 -3.73
C PHE A 129 -6.86 23.88 -2.79
N THR A 130 -8.11 24.26 -2.63
CA THR A 130 -8.50 25.36 -1.74
C THR A 130 -9.35 24.88 -0.56
N GLY A 131 -9.48 23.56 -0.40
CA GLY A 131 -10.25 22.99 0.71
C GLY A 131 -9.49 23.03 2.04
N GLY A 132 -10.17 22.62 3.10
CA GLY A 132 -9.61 22.62 4.44
C GLY A 132 -8.65 21.47 4.69
N GLU A 133 -7.86 21.61 5.74
CA GLU A 133 -6.96 20.54 6.20
C GLU A 133 -7.75 19.30 6.58
N GLY A 134 -7.16 18.14 6.38
CA GLY A 134 -7.74 16.87 6.78
C GLY A 134 -8.73 16.27 5.79
N ALA A 135 -9.03 16.97 4.68
CA ALA A 135 -9.93 16.43 3.66
C ALA A 135 -9.29 15.25 2.91
N TYR A 136 -7.98 15.25 2.78
CA TYR A 136 -7.21 14.21 2.09
C TYR A 136 -5.94 13.90 2.88
N PRO A 137 -5.42 12.65 2.78
CA PRO A 137 -4.16 12.31 3.43
C PRO A 137 -2.97 13.04 2.80
N SER A 138 -1.91 13.17 3.57
CA SER A 138 -0.67 13.80 3.09
C SER A 138 0.00 13.01 1.99
N TYR A 139 0.59 13.72 1.03
CA TYR A 139 1.42 13.13 -0.02
C TYR A 139 2.81 12.84 0.57
N SER A 140 2.89 11.73 1.31
CA SER A 140 4.06 11.37 2.09
C SER A 140 4.19 9.84 2.14
N PRO A 141 5.37 9.29 1.90
CA PRO A 141 5.54 7.84 1.93
C PRO A 141 5.50 7.32 3.37
N MET A 142 4.88 6.16 3.54
CA MET A 142 4.79 5.47 4.82
C MET A 142 5.81 4.35 4.90
N GLY A 143 6.50 4.24 6.04
CA GLY A 143 7.34 3.11 6.35
C GLY A 143 6.60 2.07 7.18
N ASP A 144 7.36 1.11 7.68
CA ASP A 144 6.84 -0.03 8.44
C ASP A 144 6.01 0.41 9.65
N LYS A 145 6.56 1.31 10.46
CA LYS A 145 5.89 1.76 11.69
C LYS A 145 4.59 2.49 11.38
N ASP A 146 4.61 3.34 10.36
CA ASP A 146 3.44 4.13 10.00
C ASP A 146 2.24 3.25 9.62
N VAL A 147 2.50 2.22 8.83
CA VAL A 147 1.44 1.28 8.42
C VAL A 147 0.97 0.44 9.59
N LYS A 148 1.90 -0.04 10.41
CA LYS A 148 1.54 -0.85 11.60
C LYS A 148 0.71 -0.04 12.58
N ASP A 149 0.95 1.27 12.69
CA ASP A 149 0.14 2.14 13.53
C ASP A 149 -1.32 2.22 13.05
N LEU A 150 -1.56 2.11 11.74
CA LEU A 150 -2.92 2.07 11.19
C LEU A 150 -3.67 0.81 11.64
N LEU A 151 -2.95 -0.29 11.85
CA LEU A 151 -3.54 -1.58 12.25
C LEU A 151 -3.68 -1.72 13.76
N ARG A 152 -3.26 -0.73 14.52
CA ARG A 152 -3.36 -0.77 15.97
C ARG A 152 -4.83 -0.81 16.37
N GLY A 153 -5.19 -1.79 17.19
CA GLY A 153 -6.58 -2.00 17.58
C GLY A 153 -7.36 -2.98 16.72
N ILE A 154 -6.76 -3.45 15.64
CA ILE A 154 -7.34 -4.53 14.83
C ILE A 154 -6.92 -5.87 15.43
N ASP A 155 -7.87 -6.76 15.62
CA ASP A 155 -7.61 -8.10 16.20
C ASP A 155 -7.50 -9.19 15.12
#